data_c230938e36791e568b3068f9e38b7adf
#
_entry.id   c230938e36791e568b3068f9e38b7adf
#
_cell.length_a   1.000
_cell.length_b   1.000
_cell.length_c   1.000
_cell.angle_alpha   90.00
_cell.angle_beta   90.00
_cell.angle_gamma   90.00
#
_symmetry.space_group_name_H-M   'P 1'
#
loop_
_entity.id
_entity.type
_entity.pdbx_description
1 polymer ?
#
loop_
_entity_poly.entity_id
_entity_poly.type
_entity_poly.pdbx_seq_one_letter_code
_entity_poly.pdbx_strand_id
1 'polypeptide(L)'
;IYIEPHMLNGIPRTLSKRKKTAIKTILALAASLLLVFSILPLIIGNSKVYAYVSLDMDSGVELSVSEEMKVLDIQGIDQEGKEMLADLEEWENQDLNIVVSKILSLLHKEGKIQDEKEIVFSTVVLDQDKSLEQNLEKKLTNVHATERSSLKIETQKASMDDRQNAKEKGLSTGAYLDVQIQEDV
;
A
#
# COMPACT_ATOMS: atom_id res chain seq x y z
N ILE A 1 80.41 40.38 9.34
CA ILE A 1 78.93 40.61 9.09
C ILE A 1 78.20 39.64 9.92
N TYR A 2 77.59 40.17 10.99
CA TYR A 2 76.75 39.37 11.96
C TYR A 2 75.33 39.35 11.47
N ILE A 3 74.77 38.20 11.12
CA ILE A 3 73.34 38.04 10.74
C ILE A 3 72.61 37.53 11.98
N GLU A 4 71.75 38.38 12.55
CA GLU A 4 70.85 37.99 13.67
C GLU A 4 69.79 36.96 13.26
N PRO A 5 69.54 35.95 14.04
CA PRO A 5 68.49 34.96 13.80
C PRO A 5 67.13 35.35 14.46
N HIS A 6 66.55 36.43 13.94
CA HIS A 6 65.22 36.82 14.44
C HIS A 6 64.24 36.98 13.28
N MET A 7 63.75 35.87 12.71
CA MET A 7 62.49 35.85 11.97
C MET A 7 62.00 34.40 11.69
N LEU A 8 61.78 33.59 12.72
CA LEU A 8 60.95 32.39 12.61
C LEU A 8 59.96 32.36 13.77
N ASN A 9 59.21 33.46 13.94
CA ASN A 9 58.10 33.46 14.87
C ASN A 9 56.79 33.26 14.10
N GLY A 10 56.34 32.02 14.10
CA GLY A 10 55.02 31.65 14.49
C GLY A 10 53.87 32.31 13.69
N ILE A 11 53.46 31.67 12.61
CA ILE A 11 52.11 31.86 12.11
C ILE A 11 51.15 31.27 13.14
N PRO A 12 50.37 32.07 13.88
CA PRO A 12 49.36 31.52 14.78
C PRO A 12 48.26 30.87 13.94
N ARG A 13 48.24 29.53 13.87
CA ARG A 13 47.11 28.78 13.35
C ARG A 13 45.97 28.85 14.36
N THR A 14 45.45 29.99 14.67
CA THR A 14 44.18 30.15 15.37
C THR A 14 43.06 30.03 14.35
N LEU A 15 42.54 28.81 14.21
CA LEU A 15 41.27 28.61 13.53
C LEU A 15 40.26 29.54 14.20
N SER A 16 39.77 30.54 13.46
CA SER A 16 38.83 31.55 13.93
C SER A 16 37.65 30.82 14.64
N LYS A 17 37.24 31.32 15.82
CA LYS A 17 36.09 30.77 16.58
C LYS A 17 34.86 30.58 15.71
N ARG A 18 34.64 31.43 14.69
CA ARG A 18 33.56 31.31 13.69
C ARG A 18 33.63 30.04 12.86
N LYS A 19 34.83 29.55 12.46
CA LYS A 19 34.97 28.29 11.70
C LYS A 19 34.66 27.08 12.58
N LYS A 20 34.98 27.09 13.87
CA LYS A 20 34.66 26.01 14.83
C LYS A 20 33.15 25.92 15.08
N THR A 21 32.46 27.05 15.13
CA THR A 21 31.01 27.10 15.30
C THR A 21 30.29 26.59 14.03
N ALA A 22 30.72 27.01 12.84
CA ALA A 22 30.17 26.55 11.57
C ALA A 22 30.30 25.01 11.38
N ILE A 23 31.46 24.45 11.76
CA ILE A 23 31.69 23.00 11.70
C ILE A 23 30.76 22.26 12.66
N LYS A 24 30.56 22.78 13.87
CA LYS A 24 29.63 22.16 14.85
C LYS A 24 28.17 22.19 14.38
N THR A 25 27.72 23.28 13.74
CA THR A 25 26.37 23.37 13.19
C THR A 25 26.16 22.43 12.00
N ILE A 26 27.15 22.30 11.12
CA ILE A 26 27.11 21.36 10.00
C ILE A 26 27.07 19.91 10.51
N LEU A 27 27.88 19.59 11.52
CA LEU A 27 27.87 18.26 12.13
C LEU A 27 26.55 17.92 12.81
N ALA A 28 25.93 18.90 13.48
CA ALA A 28 24.61 18.73 14.12
C ALA A 28 23.50 18.53 13.07
N LEU A 29 23.53 19.27 11.95
CA LEU A 29 22.59 19.08 10.84
C LEU A 29 22.76 17.71 10.17
N ALA A 30 23.99 17.27 9.96
CA ALA A 30 24.28 15.95 9.40
C ALA A 30 23.80 14.82 10.34
N ALA A 31 24.01 14.96 11.64
CA ALA A 31 23.54 14.00 12.64
C ALA A 31 22.00 13.93 12.72
N SER A 32 21.31 15.08 12.63
CA SER A 32 19.85 15.10 12.59
C SER A 32 19.29 14.46 11.33
N LEU A 33 19.92 14.66 10.18
CA LEU A 33 19.55 14.06 8.91
C LEU A 33 19.72 12.52 8.97
N LEU A 34 20.84 12.05 9.50
CA LEU A 34 21.09 10.61 9.70
C LEU A 34 20.08 9.97 10.66
N LEU A 35 19.68 10.67 11.73
CA LEU A 35 18.64 10.21 12.65
C LEU A 35 17.29 10.06 11.92
N VAL A 36 16.88 11.04 11.13
CA VAL A 36 15.64 10.97 10.35
C VAL A 36 15.68 9.79 9.38
N PHE A 37 16.78 9.61 8.63
CA PHE A 37 16.92 8.47 7.71
C PHE A 37 16.97 7.10 8.43
N SER A 38 17.45 7.06 9.67
CA SER A 38 17.49 5.82 10.47
C SER A 38 16.13 5.44 11.05
N ILE A 39 15.27 6.43 11.30
CA ILE A 39 13.92 6.22 11.88
C ILE A 39 12.88 6.00 10.77
N LEU A 40 13.09 6.57 9.58
CA LEU A 40 12.17 6.46 8.46
C LEU A 40 11.79 5.00 8.11
N PRO A 41 12.72 4.02 7.97
CA PRO A 41 12.37 2.63 7.68
C PRO A 41 11.67 1.91 8.85
N LEU A 42 11.75 2.43 10.08
CA LEU A 42 11.03 1.91 11.25
C LEU A 42 9.57 2.39 11.28
N ILE A 43 9.30 3.54 10.65
CA ILE A 43 7.96 4.12 10.55
C ILE A 43 7.25 3.61 9.28
N ILE A 44 8.00 3.45 8.18
CA ILE A 44 7.53 2.78 6.97
C ILE A 44 7.77 1.28 7.22
N GLY A 45 6.87 0.65 7.97
CA GLY A 45 6.94 -0.78 8.23
C GLY A 45 7.04 -1.53 6.90
N ASN A 46 7.99 -2.46 6.79
CA ASN A 46 8.02 -3.45 5.71
C ASN A 46 6.87 -4.45 5.93
N SER A 47 5.66 -3.97 5.84
CA SER A 47 4.48 -4.83 5.91
C SER A 47 4.51 -5.74 4.70
N LYS A 48 4.64 -7.04 4.95
CA LYS A 48 4.57 -8.05 3.89
C LYS A 48 3.14 -8.19 3.42
N VAL A 49 2.97 -8.41 2.12
CA VAL A 49 1.67 -8.78 1.58
C VAL A 49 1.30 -10.15 2.15
N TYR A 50 0.14 -10.23 2.78
CA TYR A 50 -0.47 -11.44 3.29
C TYR A 50 -1.49 -12.02 2.32
N ALA A 51 -2.28 -11.15 1.70
CA ALA A 51 -3.33 -11.55 0.78
C ALA A 51 -3.51 -10.54 -0.36
N TYR A 52 -4.04 -11.02 -1.46
CA TYR A 52 -4.62 -10.19 -2.52
C TYR A 52 -6.13 -10.33 -2.48
N VAL A 53 -6.81 -9.21 -2.59
CA VAL A 53 -8.27 -9.14 -2.63
C VAL A 53 -8.67 -8.47 -3.93
N SER A 54 -9.32 -9.20 -4.80
CA SER A 54 -9.84 -8.69 -6.07
C SER A 54 -11.32 -8.38 -5.90
N LEU A 55 -11.73 -7.20 -6.30
CA LEU A 55 -13.12 -6.80 -6.43
C LEU A 55 -13.51 -6.94 -7.90
N ASP A 56 -14.44 -7.87 -8.15
CA ASP A 56 -14.86 -8.26 -9.49
C ASP A 56 -16.23 -7.66 -9.78
N MET A 57 -16.21 -6.64 -10.61
CA MET A 57 -17.38 -5.93 -11.15
C MET A 57 -17.08 -5.52 -12.58
N ASP A 58 -17.86 -4.60 -13.13
CA ASP A 58 -17.61 -4.00 -14.45
C ASP A 58 -16.22 -3.32 -14.53
N SER A 59 -15.59 -3.03 -13.37
CA SER A 59 -14.22 -2.51 -13.24
C SER A 59 -13.43 -3.36 -12.25
N GLY A 60 -12.34 -3.96 -12.71
CA GLY A 60 -11.49 -4.83 -11.88
C GLY A 60 -10.51 -4.01 -11.04
N VAL A 61 -10.53 -4.25 -9.72
CA VAL A 61 -9.59 -3.65 -8.76
C VAL A 61 -8.99 -4.73 -7.87
N GLU A 62 -7.68 -4.70 -7.68
CA GLU A 62 -6.97 -5.60 -6.78
C GLU A 62 -6.28 -4.81 -5.65
N LEU A 63 -6.47 -5.25 -4.41
CA LEU A 63 -5.83 -4.71 -3.22
C LEU A 63 -4.79 -5.70 -2.69
N SER A 64 -3.61 -5.21 -2.33
CA SER A 64 -2.61 -5.96 -1.56
C SER A 64 -2.79 -5.64 -0.08
N VAL A 65 -2.93 -6.67 0.75
CA VAL A 65 -3.31 -6.53 2.17
C VAL A 65 -2.25 -7.15 3.07
N SER A 66 -1.91 -6.48 4.17
CA SER A 66 -0.99 -7.00 5.20
C SER A 66 -1.68 -7.96 6.18
N GLU A 67 -0.89 -8.62 7.04
CA GLU A 67 -1.41 -9.45 8.15
C GLU A 67 -2.30 -8.66 9.12
N GLU A 68 -2.03 -7.36 9.31
CA GLU A 68 -2.84 -6.47 10.14
C GLU A 68 -4.09 -5.95 9.42
N MET A 69 -4.42 -6.52 8.25
CA MET A 69 -5.56 -6.09 7.41
C MET A 69 -5.48 -4.63 6.98
N LYS A 70 -4.26 -4.13 6.71
CA LYS A 70 -4.00 -2.82 6.12
C LYS A 70 -3.80 -2.95 4.63
N VAL A 71 -4.32 -1.99 3.87
CA VAL A 71 -4.12 -1.92 2.42
C VAL A 71 -2.74 -1.35 2.12
N LEU A 72 -1.91 -2.14 1.44
CA LEU A 72 -0.52 -1.79 1.10
C LEU A 72 -0.40 -1.23 -0.32
N ASP A 73 -1.24 -1.72 -1.22
CA ASP A 73 -1.26 -1.30 -2.63
C ASP A 73 -2.64 -1.52 -3.22
N ILE A 74 -3.00 -0.72 -4.21
CA ILE A 74 -4.24 -0.86 -4.99
C ILE A 74 -3.91 -0.74 -6.47
N GLN A 75 -4.39 -1.67 -7.27
CA GLN A 75 -4.19 -1.69 -8.72
C GLN A 75 -5.53 -1.80 -9.45
N GLY A 76 -5.76 -0.90 -10.40
CA GLY A 76 -6.80 -1.07 -11.40
C GLY A 76 -6.33 -2.06 -12.47
N ILE A 77 -7.10 -3.11 -12.69
CA ILE A 77 -6.75 -4.19 -13.62
C ILE A 77 -7.05 -3.75 -15.04
N ASP A 78 -8.20 -3.14 -15.25
CA ASP A 78 -8.64 -2.57 -16.51
C ASP A 78 -8.55 -1.04 -16.53
N GLN A 79 -8.95 -0.43 -17.63
CA GLN A 79 -8.93 1.02 -17.78
C GLN A 79 -9.94 1.70 -16.85
N GLU A 80 -11.12 1.10 -16.66
CA GLU A 80 -12.18 1.65 -15.80
C GLU A 80 -11.77 1.60 -14.32
N GLY A 81 -11.15 0.50 -13.88
CA GLY A 81 -10.58 0.40 -12.54
C GLY A 81 -9.49 1.44 -12.27
N LYS A 82 -8.62 1.72 -13.25
CA LYS A 82 -7.61 2.78 -13.13
C LYS A 82 -8.21 4.18 -13.04
N GLU A 83 -9.23 4.46 -13.82
CA GLU A 83 -9.94 5.76 -13.79
C GLU A 83 -10.66 5.96 -12.46
N MET A 84 -11.35 4.94 -11.95
CA MET A 84 -12.01 4.99 -10.65
C MET A 84 -11.01 5.22 -9.50
N LEU A 85 -9.84 4.59 -9.54
CA LEU A 85 -8.82 4.76 -8.51
C LEU A 85 -8.20 6.16 -8.50
N ALA A 86 -8.28 6.92 -9.61
CA ALA A 86 -7.79 8.29 -9.65
C ALA A 86 -8.56 9.22 -8.66
N ASP A 87 -9.80 8.89 -8.33
CA ASP A 87 -10.64 9.62 -7.39
C ASP A 87 -10.55 9.06 -5.96
N LEU A 88 -9.80 7.97 -5.73
CA LEU A 88 -9.67 7.35 -4.42
C LEU A 88 -8.53 7.99 -3.61
N GLU A 89 -8.90 8.79 -2.62
CA GLU A 89 -7.96 9.47 -1.73
C GLU A 89 -7.75 8.71 -0.41
N GLU A 90 -6.59 8.92 0.23
CA GLU A 90 -6.27 8.45 1.59
C GLU A 90 -6.57 6.96 1.84
N TRP A 91 -6.08 6.08 0.99
CA TRP A 91 -6.26 4.64 1.13
C TRP A 91 -5.02 3.93 1.68
N GLU A 92 -3.84 4.50 1.48
CA GLU A 92 -2.56 3.87 1.82
C GLU A 92 -2.45 3.61 3.32
N ASN A 93 -2.14 2.38 3.68
CA ASN A 93 -2.00 1.90 5.06
C ASN A 93 -3.29 2.04 5.92
N GLN A 94 -4.45 2.18 5.29
CA GLN A 94 -5.76 2.18 5.96
C GLN A 94 -6.27 0.76 6.17
N ASP A 95 -7.25 0.60 7.07
CA ASP A 95 -7.95 -0.66 7.27
C ASP A 95 -8.69 -1.11 6.00
N LEU A 96 -8.60 -2.39 5.66
CA LEU A 96 -9.24 -2.99 4.48
C LEU A 96 -10.72 -2.63 4.35
N ASN A 97 -11.48 -2.76 5.44
CA ASN A 97 -12.91 -2.43 5.42
C ASN A 97 -13.18 -0.95 5.11
N ILE A 98 -12.33 -0.03 5.57
CA ILE A 98 -12.47 1.40 5.27
C ILE A 98 -12.23 1.65 3.78
N VAL A 99 -11.16 1.07 3.23
CA VAL A 99 -10.81 1.25 1.82
C VAL A 99 -11.87 0.62 0.92
N VAL A 100 -12.32 -0.59 1.22
CA VAL A 100 -13.39 -1.25 0.48
C VAL A 100 -14.68 -0.44 0.52
N SER A 101 -15.08 0.10 1.69
CA SER A 101 -16.25 1.00 1.78
C SER A 101 -16.10 2.24 0.91
N LYS A 102 -14.92 2.85 0.84
CA LYS A 102 -14.65 3.99 -0.05
C LYS A 102 -14.81 3.61 -1.52
N ILE A 103 -14.27 2.46 -1.93
CA ILE A 103 -14.39 1.95 -3.31
C ILE A 103 -15.87 1.71 -3.65
N LEU A 104 -16.61 1.03 -2.78
CA LEU A 104 -18.05 0.78 -2.99
C LEU A 104 -18.85 2.07 -3.07
N SER A 105 -18.52 3.06 -2.26
CA SER A 105 -19.15 4.39 -2.30
C SER A 105 -18.88 5.12 -3.61
N LEU A 106 -17.67 5.03 -4.16
CA LEU A 106 -17.33 5.58 -5.49
C LEU A 106 -18.13 4.88 -6.58
N LEU A 107 -18.16 3.56 -6.58
CA LEU A 107 -18.92 2.76 -7.55
C LEU A 107 -20.42 3.07 -7.51
N HIS A 108 -20.98 3.28 -6.31
CA HIS A 108 -22.37 3.68 -6.16
C HIS A 108 -22.61 5.08 -6.71
N LYS A 109 -21.72 6.04 -6.43
CA LYS A 109 -21.78 7.42 -6.95
C LYS A 109 -21.73 7.47 -8.48
N GLU A 110 -20.95 6.58 -9.08
CA GLU A 110 -20.87 6.43 -10.55
C GLU A 110 -22.02 5.64 -11.18
N GLY A 111 -22.95 5.14 -10.36
CA GLY A 111 -24.10 4.33 -10.82
C GLY A 111 -23.74 2.92 -11.29
N LYS A 112 -22.52 2.46 -10.98
CA LYS A 112 -22.04 1.12 -11.35
C LYS A 112 -22.58 0.03 -10.41
N ILE A 113 -22.93 0.40 -9.17
CA ILE A 113 -23.63 -0.47 -8.23
C ILE A 113 -25.08 -0.02 -8.13
N GLN A 114 -26.00 -0.93 -8.42
CA GLN A 114 -27.42 -0.75 -8.14
C GLN A 114 -27.79 -1.56 -6.90
N ASP A 115 -28.82 -1.12 -6.15
CA ASP A 115 -29.36 -1.88 -5.04
C ASP A 115 -29.71 -3.32 -5.49
N GLU A 116 -29.37 -4.32 -4.66
CA GLU A 116 -29.55 -5.76 -4.93
C GLU A 116 -28.51 -6.45 -5.83
N LYS A 117 -27.44 -5.76 -6.28
CA LYS A 117 -26.32 -6.44 -6.95
C LYS A 117 -25.50 -7.26 -5.96
N GLU A 118 -25.11 -8.44 -6.39
CA GLU A 118 -24.12 -9.27 -5.71
C GLU A 118 -22.71 -8.79 -6.05
N ILE A 119 -21.89 -8.61 -5.02
CA ILE A 119 -20.48 -8.25 -5.14
C ILE A 119 -19.66 -9.45 -4.73
N VAL A 120 -18.79 -9.90 -5.61
CA VAL A 120 -17.90 -11.02 -5.33
C VAL A 120 -16.49 -10.49 -5.08
N PHE A 121 -15.91 -10.87 -3.93
CA PHE A 121 -14.49 -10.66 -3.66
C PHE A 121 -13.73 -11.96 -3.87
N SER A 122 -12.74 -11.95 -4.75
CA SER A 122 -11.83 -13.07 -4.90
C SER A 122 -10.60 -12.85 -4.01
N THR A 123 -10.26 -13.83 -3.18
CA THR A 123 -9.16 -13.73 -2.22
C THR A 123 -8.08 -14.76 -2.50
N VAL A 124 -6.82 -14.29 -2.55
CA VAL A 124 -5.62 -15.11 -2.65
C VAL A 124 -4.79 -14.90 -1.40
N VAL A 125 -4.71 -15.91 -0.55
CA VAL A 125 -3.97 -15.86 0.72
C VAL A 125 -2.60 -16.52 0.52
N LEU A 126 -1.53 -15.83 0.96
CA LEU A 126 -0.15 -16.28 0.78
C LEU A 126 0.34 -17.17 1.92
N ASP A 127 -0.31 -17.11 3.08
CA ASP A 127 0.03 -17.90 4.26
C ASP A 127 -1.16 -18.81 4.63
N GLN A 128 -0.86 -19.97 5.22
CA GLN A 128 -1.88 -20.96 5.61
C GLN A 128 -2.44 -20.73 7.03
N ASP A 129 -2.32 -19.52 7.57
CA ASP A 129 -2.90 -19.18 8.87
C ASP A 129 -4.42 -19.01 8.76
N LYS A 130 -5.14 -20.02 9.20
CA LYS A 130 -6.62 -20.03 9.19
C LYS A 130 -7.25 -18.90 10.01
N SER A 131 -6.58 -18.40 11.04
CA SER A 131 -7.11 -17.33 11.88
C SER A 131 -7.09 -16.00 11.14
N LEU A 132 -6.03 -15.72 10.39
CA LEU A 132 -5.90 -14.55 9.54
C LEU A 132 -6.86 -14.63 8.34
N GLU A 133 -7.01 -15.81 7.75
CA GLU A 133 -7.97 -16.04 6.66
C GLU A 133 -9.40 -15.73 7.10
N GLN A 134 -9.83 -16.25 8.26
CA GLN A 134 -11.13 -15.94 8.85
C GLN A 134 -11.30 -14.45 9.18
N ASN A 135 -10.23 -13.80 9.62
CA ASN A 135 -10.25 -12.37 9.87
C ASN A 135 -10.44 -11.57 8.57
N LEU A 136 -9.77 -11.97 7.49
CA LEU A 136 -9.93 -11.37 6.17
C LEU A 136 -11.38 -11.48 5.68
N GLU A 137 -11.94 -12.69 5.69
CA GLU A 137 -13.34 -12.95 5.32
C GLU A 137 -14.30 -12.10 6.16
N LYS A 138 -14.12 -12.07 7.48
CA LYS A 138 -14.91 -11.25 8.38
C LYS A 138 -14.80 -9.75 8.09
N LYS A 139 -13.61 -9.27 7.75
CA LYS A 139 -13.39 -7.85 7.39
C LYS A 139 -14.14 -7.50 6.11
N LEU A 140 -14.11 -8.36 5.09
CA LEU A 140 -14.80 -8.15 3.83
C LEU A 140 -16.32 -8.20 4.00
N THR A 141 -16.84 -9.19 4.72
CA THR A 141 -18.28 -9.34 4.95
C THR A 141 -18.87 -8.25 5.86
N ASN A 142 -18.08 -7.70 6.79
CA ASN A 142 -18.53 -6.62 7.67
C ASN A 142 -18.61 -5.23 7.00
N VAL A 143 -18.06 -5.05 5.81
CA VAL A 143 -18.24 -3.81 5.01
C VAL A 143 -19.74 -3.52 4.82
N HIS A 144 -20.54 -4.56 4.73
CA HIS A 144 -22.00 -4.49 4.61
C HIS A 144 -22.73 -3.72 5.73
N ALA A 145 -22.17 -3.75 6.96
CA ALA A 145 -22.84 -3.12 8.11
C ALA A 145 -22.74 -1.59 8.12
N THR A 146 -21.86 -1.01 7.32
CA THR A 146 -21.58 0.43 7.30
C THR A 146 -22.34 1.15 6.18
N GLU A 147 -22.65 0.46 5.11
CA GLU A 147 -23.39 1.00 3.96
C GLU A 147 -24.87 0.61 4.09
N ARG A 148 -25.77 1.58 3.94
CA ARG A 148 -27.25 1.38 4.03
C ARG A 148 -27.84 0.60 2.84
N SER A 149 -27.00 -0.01 2.01
CA SER A 149 -27.39 -0.74 0.81
C SER A 149 -27.59 -2.23 1.09
N SER A 150 -28.57 -2.84 0.43
CA SER A 150 -28.85 -4.28 0.45
C SER A 150 -27.88 -5.10 -0.41
N LEU A 151 -26.60 -4.66 -0.50
CA LEU A 151 -25.58 -5.36 -1.26
C LEU A 151 -25.30 -6.74 -0.66
N LYS A 152 -25.39 -7.77 -1.47
CA LYS A 152 -24.96 -9.11 -1.08
C LYS A 152 -23.46 -9.23 -1.38
N ILE A 153 -22.65 -9.46 -0.36
CA ILE A 153 -21.22 -9.68 -0.51
C ILE A 153 -20.93 -11.16 -0.38
N GLU A 154 -20.31 -11.71 -1.40
CA GLU A 154 -19.76 -13.07 -1.38
C GLU A 154 -18.23 -13.02 -1.51
N THR A 155 -17.58 -14.04 -0.94
CA THR A 155 -16.13 -14.22 -1.06
C THR A 155 -15.86 -15.57 -1.70
N GLN A 156 -14.95 -15.60 -2.67
CA GLN A 156 -14.44 -16.83 -3.26
C GLN A 156 -12.92 -16.90 -3.08
N LYS A 157 -12.41 -18.12 -2.93
CA LYS A 157 -10.98 -18.37 -2.78
C LYS A 157 -10.35 -18.68 -4.12
N ALA A 158 -9.18 -18.13 -4.34
CA ALA A 158 -8.36 -18.37 -5.51
C ALA A 158 -6.92 -18.73 -5.11
N SER A 159 -6.21 -19.37 -6.00
CA SER A 159 -4.80 -19.67 -5.86
C SER A 159 -3.92 -18.55 -6.43
N MET A 160 -2.61 -18.59 -6.11
CA MET A 160 -1.63 -17.71 -6.76
C MET A 160 -1.52 -17.99 -8.27
N ASP A 161 -1.72 -19.23 -8.69
CA ASP A 161 -1.69 -19.62 -10.11
C ASP A 161 -2.89 -19.01 -10.84
N ASP A 162 -4.09 -19.02 -10.24
CA ASP A 162 -5.28 -18.37 -10.79
C ASP A 162 -5.05 -16.85 -10.97
N ARG A 163 -4.50 -16.21 -9.93
CA ARG A 163 -4.15 -14.80 -9.99
C ARG A 163 -3.12 -14.49 -11.08
N GLN A 164 -2.09 -15.32 -11.21
CA GLN A 164 -1.07 -15.14 -12.24
C GLN A 164 -1.66 -15.30 -13.65
N ASN A 165 -2.45 -16.35 -13.87
CA ASN A 165 -3.12 -16.59 -15.13
C ASN A 165 -4.11 -15.48 -15.49
N ALA A 166 -4.85 -14.96 -14.50
CA ALA A 166 -5.73 -13.80 -14.66
C ALA A 166 -4.96 -12.59 -15.16
N LYS A 167 -3.83 -12.25 -14.51
CA LYS A 167 -2.97 -11.13 -14.90
C LYS A 167 -2.44 -11.25 -16.33
N GLU A 168 -2.02 -12.44 -16.74
CA GLU A 168 -1.54 -12.70 -18.10
C GLU A 168 -2.62 -12.49 -19.16
N LYS A 169 -3.88 -12.71 -18.79
CA LYS A 169 -5.05 -12.47 -19.65
C LYS A 169 -5.63 -11.06 -19.51
N GLY A 170 -5.09 -10.22 -18.62
CA GLY A 170 -5.62 -8.88 -18.34
C GLY A 170 -6.99 -8.88 -17.65
N LEU A 171 -7.27 -9.95 -16.89
CA LEU A 171 -8.51 -10.15 -16.13
C LEU A 171 -8.28 -9.97 -14.64
N SER A 172 -9.34 -9.67 -13.91
CA SER A 172 -9.38 -9.83 -12.47
C SER A 172 -9.36 -11.32 -12.09
N THR A 173 -8.95 -11.63 -10.86
CA THR A 173 -8.88 -13.03 -10.41
C THR A 173 -10.27 -13.69 -10.45
N GLY A 174 -11.34 -12.98 -10.08
CA GLY A 174 -12.68 -13.53 -10.12
C GLY A 174 -13.22 -13.69 -11.53
N ALA A 175 -13.03 -12.70 -12.40
CA ALA A 175 -13.43 -12.83 -13.79
C ALA A 175 -12.73 -14.02 -14.48
N TYR A 176 -11.48 -14.29 -14.10
CA TYR A 176 -10.76 -15.48 -14.59
C TYR A 176 -11.41 -16.79 -14.10
N LEU A 177 -11.76 -16.86 -12.80
CA LEU A 177 -12.43 -18.05 -12.25
C LEU A 177 -13.80 -18.29 -12.90
N ASP A 178 -14.57 -17.24 -13.16
CA ASP A 178 -15.87 -17.35 -13.82
C ASP A 178 -15.77 -17.91 -15.24
N VAL A 179 -14.72 -17.49 -15.98
CA VAL A 179 -14.44 -18.04 -17.32
C VAL A 179 -14.07 -19.53 -17.24
N GLN A 180 -13.28 -19.94 -16.26
CA GLN A 180 -12.90 -21.35 -16.07
C GLN A 180 -14.10 -22.23 -15.78
N ILE A 181 -15.02 -21.78 -14.93
CA ILE A 181 -16.26 -22.51 -14.60
C ILE A 181 -17.13 -22.71 -15.85
N GLN A 182 -17.14 -21.76 -16.76
CA GLN A 182 -17.92 -21.84 -18.01
C GLN A 182 -17.28 -22.77 -19.05
N GLU A 183 -15.96 -22.94 -19.04
CA GLU A 183 -15.24 -23.84 -19.96
C GLU A 183 -15.35 -25.31 -19.54
N ASP A 184 -15.61 -25.59 -18.24
CA ASP A 184 -15.71 -26.94 -17.67
C ASP A 184 -17.14 -27.53 -17.72
N VAL A 185 -18.13 -26.80 -18.24
CA VAL A 185 -19.53 -27.20 -18.37
C VAL A 185 -19.89 -27.54 -19.83
#